data_b1fea92e6ffaa1216a2b80a85a1a2890
#
_entry.id   b1fea92e6ffaa1216a2b80a85a1a2890
#
_cell.length_a   1.000
_cell.length_b   1.000
_cell.length_c   1.000
_cell.angle_alpha   90.00
_cell.angle_beta   90.00
_cell.angle_gamma   90.00
#
_symmetry.space_group_name_H-M   'P 1'
#
loop_
_entity.id
_entity.type
_entity.pdbx_description
1 polymer ?
#
loop_
_entity_poly.entity_id
_entity_poly.type
_entity_poly.pdbx_seq_one_letter_code
_entity_poly.pdbx_strand_id
1 'polypeptide(L)'
;MFAGASLDENSGAFCELKANFFRLILTKAEFVGLTISDIDLEKGVINVNHQLQRKRNMEYIIEDTKTDSGTRLVPMTDEVKACFHKIIQNRKKLKSEPVIDGKSGFLYLDKNDMPMVALHWEKYFQHICEKYNKIYKQELPKITPHVCRHTFCSNMAKSGMNPKTLQKIMGHSDIGVTLNTYTHLDFDDIQKEMKEVCNR
;
A
#
# COMPACT_ATOMS: atom_id res chain seq x y z
N MET A 1 -3.35 3.75 19.18
CA MET A 1 -4.68 4.19 19.66
C MET A 1 -5.04 5.48 18.92
N PHE A 2 -5.71 5.38 17.77
CA PHE A 2 -6.21 6.51 16.99
C PHE A 2 -7.72 6.60 17.20
N ALA A 3 -8.11 7.05 18.38
CA ALA A 3 -9.52 7.31 18.70
C ALA A 3 -9.70 8.81 18.80
N GLY A 4 -10.53 9.39 17.96
CA GLY A 4 -11.14 10.69 18.24
C GLY A 4 -11.11 11.76 17.13
N ALA A 5 -11.11 11.40 15.85
CA ALA A 5 -11.66 12.31 14.84
C ALA A 5 -12.74 11.53 14.08
N SER A 6 -13.98 11.93 14.21
CA SER A 6 -15.07 11.44 13.38
C SER A 6 -14.82 11.90 11.94
N LEU A 7 -13.98 11.18 11.25
CA LEU A 7 -13.94 11.22 9.80
C LEU A 7 -15.21 10.48 9.39
N ASP A 8 -16.10 11.19 8.74
CA ASP A 8 -17.32 10.63 8.17
C ASP A 8 -16.95 9.36 7.39
N GLU A 9 -17.40 8.20 7.87
CA GLU A 9 -17.02 6.88 7.32
C GLU A 9 -17.40 6.73 5.83
N ASN A 10 -18.24 7.62 5.33
CA ASN A 10 -18.68 7.72 3.94
C ASN A 10 -17.91 8.77 3.11
N SER A 11 -16.98 9.51 3.69
CA SER A 11 -16.19 10.47 2.91
C SER A 11 -15.19 9.74 2.01
N GLY A 12 -15.01 10.25 0.77
CA GLY A 12 -13.98 9.74 -0.15
C GLY A 12 -12.58 9.66 0.49
N ALA A 13 -12.28 10.60 1.42
CA ALA A 13 -11.06 10.63 2.20
C ALA A 13 -10.89 9.41 3.13
N PHE A 14 -11.96 8.84 3.66
CA PHE A 14 -11.89 7.66 4.53
C PHE A 14 -11.67 6.37 3.71
N CYS A 15 -12.26 6.29 2.51
CA CYS A 15 -11.96 5.23 1.55
C CYS A 15 -10.51 5.32 1.05
N GLU A 16 -10.00 6.54 0.82
CA GLU A 16 -8.59 6.77 0.52
C GLU A 16 -7.67 6.35 1.67
N LEU A 17 -8.06 6.58 2.92
CA LEU A 17 -7.31 6.13 4.11
C LEU A 17 -7.30 4.61 4.27
N LYS A 18 -8.42 3.92 3.98
CA LYS A 18 -8.49 2.44 4.02
C LYS A 18 -7.75 1.81 2.82
N ALA A 19 -7.85 2.38 1.62
CA ALA A 19 -6.99 2.01 0.50
C ALA A 19 -5.51 2.29 0.80
N ASN A 20 -5.21 3.26 1.68
CA ASN A 20 -3.87 3.50 2.22
C ASN A 20 -3.33 2.32 3.04
N PHE A 21 -4.17 1.45 3.61
CA PHE A 21 -3.72 0.24 4.27
C PHE A 21 -3.04 -0.72 3.28
N PHE A 22 -3.51 -0.80 2.04
CA PHE A 22 -2.86 -1.54 0.96
C PHE A 22 -1.58 -0.88 0.44
N ARG A 23 -1.42 0.44 0.64
CA ARG A 23 -0.15 1.13 0.38
C ARG A 23 0.98 0.63 1.28
N LEU A 24 0.64 0.02 2.42
CA LEU A 24 1.61 -0.55 3.34
C LEU A 24 2.28 -1.81 2.77
N ILE A 25 1.61 -2.51 1.86
CA ILE A 25 2.10 -3.74 1.23
C ILE A 25 2.88 -3.43 -0.06
N LEU A 26 2.36 -2.51 -0.88
CA LEU A 26 2.96 -2.15 -2.16
C LEU A 26 4.10 -1.13 -1.98
N THR A 27 5.08 -1.22 -2.85
CA THR A 27 6.04 -0.12 -3.00
C THR A 27 5.34 1.10 -3.63
N LYS A 28 5.91 2.28 -3.47
CA LYS A 28 5.35 3.50 -4.06
C LYS A 28 5.23 3.44 -5.58
N ALA A 29 6.17 2.75 -6.27
CA ALA A 29 6.17 2.62 -7.72
C ALA A 29 5.15 1.59 -8.22
N GLU A 30 4.97 0.47 -7.50
CA GLU A 30 3.89 -0.50 -7.75
C GLU A 30 2.53 0.16 -7.59
N PHE A 31 2.35 0.90 -6.48
CA PHE A 31 1.05 1.52 -6.16
C PHE A 31 0.59 2.54 -7.22
N VAL A 32 1.47 3.44 -7.65
CA VAL A 32 1.12 4.44 -8.68
C VAL A 32 0.98 3.81 -10.08
N GLY A 33 1.57 2.65 -10.28
CA GLY A 33 1.46 1.86 -11.51
C GLY A 33 0.16 1.09 -11.67
N LEU A 34 -0.62 0.92 -10.58
CA LEU A 34 -1.85 0.14 -10.64
C LEU A 34 -2.83 0.65 -11.69
N THR A 35 -3.32 -0.27 -12.50
CA THR A 35 -4.38 -0.05 -13.48
C THR A 35 -5.69 -0.72 -13.04
N ILE A 36 -6.80 -0.38 -13.68
CA ILE A 36 -8.08 -1.05 -13.42
C ILE A 36 -7.98 -2.55 -13.67
N SER A 37 -7.22 -2.97 -14.68
CA SER A 37 -7.04 -4.38 -15.04
C SER A 37 -6.25 -5.19 -14.01
N ASP A 38 -5.52 -4.53 -13.12
CA ASP A 38 -4.78 -5.22 -12.05
C ASP A 38 -5.66 -5.55 -10.84
N ILE A 39 -6.89 -5.03 -10.79
CA ILE A 39 -7.82 -5.18 -9.67
C ILE A 39 -8.92 -6.17 -10.05
N ASP A 40 -8.82 -7.39 -9.55
CA ASP A 40 -9.89 -8.40 -9.70
C ASP A 40 -10.81 -8.34 -8.46
N LEU A 41 -11.91 -7.58 -8.62
CA LEU A 41 -12.89 -7.42 -7.54
C LEU A 41 -13.70 -8.71 -7.30
N GLU A 42 -13.84 -9.60 -8.28
CA GLU A 42 -14.57 -10.86 -8.11
C GLU A 42 -13.73 -11.82 -7.25
N LYS A 43 -12.49 -12.06 -7.62
CA LYS A 43 -11.56 -12.91 -6.87
C LYS A 43 -11.02 -12.24 -5.60
N GLY A 44 -11.18 -10.93 -5.45
CA GLY A 44 -10.64 -10.19 -4.32
C GLY A 44 -9.11 -10.15 -4.29
N VAL A 45 -8.47 -9.97 -5.44
CA VAL A 45 -7.00 -9.94 -5.55
C VAL A 45 -6.50 -8.74 -6.36
N ILE A 46 -5.30 -8.29 -6.02
CA ILE A 46 -4.51 -7.31 -6.78
C ILE A 46 -3.37 -8.05 -7.46
N ASN A 47 -3.23 -7.89 -8.76
CA ASN A 47 -2.12 -8.41 -9.53
C ASN A 47 -1.00 -7.37 -9.58
N VAL A 48 0.08 -7.61 -8.84
CA VAL A 48 1.28 -6.75 -8.84
C VAL A 48 2.28 -7.36 -9.79
N ASN A 49 2.41 -6.81 -10.98
CA ASN A 49 3.30 -7.34 -12.02
C ASN A 49 4.19 -6.27 -12.66
N HIS A 50 4.02 -5.01 -12.31
CA HIS A 50 4.79 -3.89 -12.85
C HIS A 50 4.86 -2.72 -11.88
N GLN A 51 5.70 -1.76 -12.21
CA GLN A 51 5.86 -0.51 -11.50
C GLN A 51 5.91 0.65 -12.49
N LEU A 52 5.35 1.80 -12.10
CA LEU A 52 5.42 3.03 -12.86
C LEU A 52 6.55 3.90 -12.33
N GLN A 53 7.39 4.37 -13.22
CA GLN A 53 8.43 5.34 -12.91
C GLN A 53 8.35 6.55 -13.87
N ARG A 54 8.95 7.64 -13.44
CA ARG A 54 9.14 8.83 -14.26
C ARG A 54 10.61 9.19 -14.23
N LYS A 55 11.25 9.14 -15.38
CA LYS A 55 12.66 9.47 -15.56
C LYS A 55 12.93 10.96 -15.35
N ARG A 56 14.19 11.33 -15.25
CA ARG A 56 14.61 12.75 -15.11
C ARG A 56 14.21 13.62 -16.31
N ASN A 57 14.13 13.05 -17.50
CA ASN A 57 13.65 13.70 -18.72
C ASN A 57 12.12 13.84 -18.77
N MET A 58 11.42 13.55 -17.67
CA MET A 58 9.96 13.60 -17.53
C MET A 58 9.19 12.50 -18.29
N GLU A 59 9.86 11.55 -18.90
CA GLU A 59 9.28 10.39 -19.57
C GLU A 59 8.74 9.40 -18.55
N TYR A 60 7.51 8.92 -18.78
CA TYR A 60 6.91 7.84 -18.00
C TYR A 60 7.35 6.51 -18.60
N ILE A 61 7.66 5.55 -17.76
CA ILE A 61 8.01 4.19 -18.15
C ILE A 61 7.32 3.19 -17.22
N ILE A 62 6.96 2.06 -17.80
CA ILE A 62 6.58 0.86 -17.06
C ILE A 62 7.80 -0.05 -17.01
N GLU A 63 8.16 -0.47 -15.82
CA GLU A 63 9.18 -1.49 -15.60
C GLU A 63 8.53 -2.72 -14.97
N ASP A 64 9.05 -3.87 -15.29
CA ASP A 64 8.72 -5.09 -14.56
C ASP A 64 9.11 -4.94 -13.09
N THR A 65 8.53 -5.75 -12.24
CA THR A 65 8.97 -5.81 -10.85
C THR A 65 10.44 -6.20 -10.79
N LYS A 66 11.20 -5.59 -9.86
CA LYS A 66 12.67 -5.75 -9.77
C LYS A 66 13.14 -7.19 -9.60
N THR A 67 12.27 -8.08 -9.18
CA THR A 67 12.55 -9.50 -8.93
C THR A 67 11.31 -10.32 -9.26
N ASP A 68 11.49 -11.61 -9.54
CA ASP A 68 10.37 -12.55 -9.72
C ASP A 68 9.42 -12.56 -8.51
N SER A 69 9.97 -12.42 -7.30
CA SER A 69 9.18 -12.31 -6.07
C SER A 69 8.33 -11.03 -6.01
N GLY A 70 8.67 -10.01 -6.80
CA GLY A 70 7.89 -8.79 -6.93
C GLY A 70 6.57 -9.02 -7.65
N THR A 71 6.55 -9.94 -8.64
CA THR A 71 5.32 -10.34 -9.34
C THR A 71 4.52 -11.27 -8.45
N ARG A 72 3.37 -10.78 -7.99
CA ARG A 72 2.57 -11.50 -6.99
C ARG A 72 1.10 -11.12 -7.03
N LEU A 73 0.26 -12.03 -6.58
CA LEU A 73 -1.14 -11.75 -6.25
C LEU A 73 -1.25 -11.39 -4.77
N VAL A 74 -1.83 -10.24 -4.49
CA VAL A 74 -2.08 -9.77 -3.12
C VAL A 74 -3.57 -9.89 -2.83
N PRO A 75 -4.00 -10.73 -1.86
CA PRO A 75 -5.40 -10.86 -1.51
C PRO A 75 -5.92 -9.59 -0.84
N MET A 76 -7.13 -9.19 -1.16
CA MET A 76 -7.83 -8.06 -0.55
C MET A 76 -8.75 -8.52 0.58
N THR A 77 -8.79 -7.78 1.68
CA THR A 77 -9.90 -7.87 2.63
C THR A 77 -11.16 -7.23 2.03
N ASP A 78 -12.33 -7.55 2.56
CA ASP A 78 -13.61 -6.98 2.07
C ASP A 78 -13.61 -5.44 2.13
N GLU A 79 -13.00 -4.87 3.15
CA GLU A 79 -12.86 -3.41 3.30
C GLU A 79 -12.02 -2.79 2.18
N VAL A 80 -10.91 -3.44 1.83
CA VAL A 80 -10.03 -3.00 0.74
C VAL A 80 -10.72 -3.16 -0.61
N LYS A 81 -11.42 -4.26 -0.81
CA LYS A 81 -12.25 -4.51 -1.99
C LYS A 81 -13.29 -3.40 -2.17
N ALA A 82 -14.02 -3.06 -1.10
CA ALA A 82 -14.99 -1.95 -1.11
C ALA A 82 -14.33 -0.61 -1.45
N CYS A 83 -13.12 -0.35 -0.96
CA CYS A 83 -12.36 0.85 -1.30
C CYS A 83 -11.98 0.91 -2.79
N PHE A 84 -11.43 -0.16 -3.35
CA PHE A 84 -11.08 -0.19 -4.78
C PHE A 84 -12.33 -0.07 -5.66
N HIS A 85 -13.44 -0.69 -5.26
CA HIS A 85 -14.70 -0.51 -5.95
C HIS A 85 -15.11 0.97 -6.03
N LYS A 86 -15.05 1.69 -4.91
CA LYS A 86 -15.34 3.15 -4.88
C LYS A 86 -14.34 3.96 -5.69
N ILE A 87 -13.04 3.64 -5.63
CA ILE A 87 -12.00 4.32 -6.41
C ILE A 87 -12.29 4.16 -7.90
N ILE A 88 -12.57 2.96 -8.36
CA ILE A 88 -12.86 2.66 -9.77
C ILE A 88 -14.14 3.36 -10.22
N GLN A 89 -15.22 3.33 -9.40
CA GLN A 89 -16.47 4.02 -9.71
C GLN A 89 -16.33 5.53 -9.81
N ASN A 90 -15.55 6.14 -8.90
CA ASN A 90 -15.34 7.58 -8.85
C ASN A 90 -14.21 8.07 -9.76
N ARG A 91 -13.49 7.14 -10.41
CA ARG A 91 -12.41 7.51 -11.31
C ARG A 91 -12.94 8.35 -12.46
N LYS A 92 -12.24 9.45 -12.77
CA LYS A 92 -12.56 10.32 -13.88
C LYS A 92 -12.59 9.51 -15.20
N LYS A 93 -13.69 9.58 -15.93
CA LYS A 93 -13.78 9.01 -17.27
C LYS A 93 -13.09 9.95 -18.26
N LEU A 94 -12.03 9.49 -18.88
CA LEU A 94 -11.26 10.27 -19.84
C LEU A 94 -11.79 10.03 -21.27
N LYS A 95 -11.70 11.04 -22.11
CA LYS A 95 -11.97 10.90 -23.57
C LYS A 95 -10.88 10.05 -24.26
N SER A 96 -9.65 10.16 -23.78
CA SER A 96 -8.50 9.39 -24.23
C SER A 96 -7.67 9.02 -23.02
N GLU A 97 -7.46 7.72 -22.80
CA GLU A 97 -6.64 7.21 -21.70
C GLU A 97 -5.15 7.35 -22.05
N PRO A 98 -4.32 7.78 -21.10
CA PRO A 98 -2.87 7.74 -21.28
C PRO A 98 -2.42 6.28 -21.42
N VAL A 99 -1.63 6.01 -22.45
CA VAL A 99 -1.00 4.71 -22.68
C VAL A 99 0.49 4.86 -22.45
N ILE A 100 1.04 4.04 -21.54
CA ILE A 100 2.47 4.03 -21.20
C ILE A 100 2.95 2.59 -21.32
N ASP A 101 3.87 2.34 -22.24
CA ASP A 101 4.42 1.00 -22.53
C ASP A 101 3.34 -0.10 -22.63
N GLY A 102 2.22 0.22 -23.31
CA GLY A 102 1.09 -0.68 -23.52
C GLY A 102 0.11 -0.80 -22.35
N LYS A 103 0.36 -0.14 -21.20
CA LYS A 103 -0.55 -0.08 -20.04
C LYS A 103 -1.42 1.16 -20.11
N SER A 104 -2.69 1.02 -19.76
CA SER A 104 -3.68 2.11 -19.68
C SER A 104 -4.66 1.88 -18.53
N GLY A 105 -5.54 2.84 -18.27
CA GLY A 105 -6.52 2.73 -17.19
C GLY A 105 -5.91 2.86 -15.80
N PHE A 106 -4.85 3.68 -15.64
CA PHE A 106 -4.22 3.93 -14.35
C PHE A 106 -5.24 4.44 -13.32
N LEU A 107 -5.19 3.92 -12.10
CA LEU A 107 -6.18 4.25 -11.06
C LEU A 107 -6.07 5.69 -10.58
N TYR A 108 -4.85 6.22 -10.52
CA TYR A 108 -4.58 7.53 -9.93
C TYR A 108 -4.04 8.49 -10.99
N LEU A 109 -4.80 9.54 -11.25
CA LEU A 109 -4.47 10.55 -12.25
C LEU A 109 -4.21 11.90 -11.59
N ASP A 110 -3.31 12.67 -12.18
CA ASP A 110 -3.06 14.05 -11.78
C ASP A 110 -4.04 15.01 -12.48
N LYS A 111 -3.87 16.32 -12.24
CA LYS A 111 -4.71 17.38 -12.84
C LYS A 111 -4.61 17.47 -14.37
N ASN A 112 -3.57 16.88 -14.96
CA ASN A 112 -3.33 16.87 -16.41
C ASN A 112 -3.76 15.54 -17.05
N ASP A 113 -4.53 14.71 -16.31
CA ASP A 113 -4.99 13.38 -16.73
C ASP A 113 -3.86 12.37 -16.97
N MET A 114 -2.66 12.65 -16.45
CA MET A 114 -1.52 11.74 -16.47
C MET A 114 -1.44 10.94 -15.17
N PRO A 115 -0.87 9.73 -15.20
CA PRO A 115 -0.70 8.94 -13.98
C PRO A 115 0.10 9.69 -12.91
N MET A 116 -0.37 9.62 -11.68
CA MET A 116 0.40 10.13 -10.54
C MET A 116 1.70 9.36 -10.40
N VAL A 117 2.77 10.05 -10.02
CA VAL A 117 4.08 9.46 -9.71
C VAL A 117 4.34 9.41 -8.22
N ALA A 118 5.30 8.59 -7.82
CA ALA A 118 5.66 8.38 -6.40
C ALA A 118 5.87 9.69 -5.61
N LEU A 119 6.42 10.74 -6.25
CA LEU A 119 6.61 12.03 -5.62
C LEU A 119 5.30 12.72 -5.21
N HIS A 120 4.21 12.56 -5.98
CA HIS A 120 2.90 13.11 -5.62
C HIS A 120 2.40 12.53 -4.29
N TRP A 121 2.65 11.25 -4.07
CA TRP A 121 2.27 10.57 -2.85
C TRP A 121 3.15 10.94 -1.66
N GLU A 122 4.44 11.13 -1.87
CA GLU A 122 5.35 11.60 -0.81
C GLU A 122 4.90 12.99 -0.31
N LYS A 123 4.59 13.90 -1.24
CA LYS A 123 4.06 15.23 -0.89
C LYS A 123 2.70 15.14 -0.19
N TYR A 124 1.83 14.23 -0.59
CA TYR A 124 0.54 14.01 0.05
C TYR A 124 0.70 13.55 1.51
N PHE A 125 1.58 12.59 1.78
CA PHE A 125 1.89 12.17 3.15
C PHE A 125 2.46 13.31 3.98
N GLN A 126 3.40 14.07 3.42
CA GLN A 126 3.96 15.23 4.10
C GLN A 126 2.87 16.24 4.46
N HIS A 127 2.01 16.58 3.53
CA HIS A 127 0.90 17.51 3.76
C HIS A 127 -0.08 17.03 4.84
N ILE A 128 -0.39 15.74 4.88
CA ILE A 128 -1.25 15.17 5.94
C ILE A 128 -0.58 15.32 7.31
N CYS A 129 0.72 15.01 7.43
CA CYS A 129 1.45 15.15 8.68
C CYS A 129 1.49 16.61 9.14
N GLU A 130 1.80 17.53 8.24
CA GLU A 130 1.83 18.98 8.54
C GLU A 130 0.44 19.48 9.00
N LYS A 131 -0.62 19.06 8.31
CA LYS A 131 -2.00 19.40 8.68
C LYS A 131 -2.38 18.86 10.06
N TYR A 132 -2.03 17.60 10.34
CA TYR A 132 -2.24 16.98 11.65
C TYR A 132 -1.51 17.75 12.76
N ASN A 133 -0.21 18.00 12.57
CA ASN A 133 0.64 18.70 13.53
C ASN A 133 0.06 20.11 13.84
N LYS A 134 -0.42 20.79 12.80
CA LYS A 134 -1.05 22.12 12.97
C LYS A 134 -2.36 22.07 13.77
N ILE A 135 -3.21 21.04 13.52
CA ILE A 135 -4.51 20.89 14.19
C ILE A 135 -4.34 20.47 15.65
N TYR A 136 -3.52 19.47 15.90
CA TYR A 136 -3.40 18.84 17.22
C TYR A 136 -2.23 19.38 18.04
N LYS A 137 -1.45 20.33 17.50
CA LYS A 137 -0.24 20.90 18.16
C LYS A 137 0.70 19.80 18.67
N GLN A 138 0.78 18.69 17.95
CA GLN A 138 1.61 17.54 18.27
C GLN A 138 2.50 17.23 17.08
N GLU A 139 3.79 17.02 17.33
CA GLU A 139 4.75 16.71 16.28
C GLU A 139 4.74 15.20 16.00
N LEU A 140 4.21 14.82 14.83
CA LEU A 140 4.31 13.45 14.35
C LEU A 140 5.70 13.19 13.76
N PRO A 141 6.27 12.02 13.96
CA PRO A 141 7.47 11.63 13.27
C PRO A 141 7.26 11.65 11.74
N LYS A 142 8.33 11.76 10.98
CA LYS A 142 8.26 11.75 9.52
C LYS A 142 7.67 10.42 9.03
N ILE A 143 6.41 10.46 8.58
CA ILE A 143 5.71 9.31 8.03
C ILE A 143 5.95 9.29 6.52
N THR A 144 6.44 8.16 6.00
CA THR A 144 6.66 7.91 4.58
C THR A 144 6.01 6.59 4.18
N PRO A 145 5.72 6.37 2.88
CA PRO A 145 5.21 5.08 2.41
C PRO A 145 6.10 3.89 2.84
N HIS A 146 7.41 4.10 2.90
CA HIS A 146 8.36 3.08 3.35
C HIS A 146 8.21 2.76 4.84
N VAL A 147 8.11 3.77 5.69
CA VAL A 147 7.84 3.59 7.14
C VAL A 147 6.52 2.84 7.33
N CYS A 148 5.48 3.22 6.61
CA CYS A 148 4.20 2.53 6.66
C CYS A 148 4.32 1.05 6.28
N ARG A 149 5.06 0.73 5.19
CA ARG A 149 5.30 -0.65 4.75
C ARG A 149 6.04 -1.46 5.84
N HIS A 150 7.06 -0.89 6.46
CA HIS A 150 7.77 -1.53 7.59
C HIS A 150 6.83 -1.77 8.78
N THR A 151 6.02 -0.78 9.15
CA THR A 151 5.05 -0.91 10.24
C THR A 151 4.04 -2.03 9.96
N PHE A 152 3.53 -2.13 8.71
CA PHE A 152 2.67 -3.24 8.32
C PHE A 152 3.38 -4.59 8.52
N CYS A 153 4.60 -4.73 7.98
CA CYS A 153 5.38 -5.96 8.10
C CYS A 153 5.57 -6.36 9.57
N SER A 154 5.96 -5.41 10.43
CA SER A 154 6.14 -5.64 11.87
C SER A 154 4.84 -6.01 12.57
N ASN A 155 3.72 -5.36 12.26
CA ASN A 155 2.42 -5.67 12.84
C ASN A 155 1.94 -7.07 12.44
N MET A 156 2.14 -7.47 11.18
CA MET A 156 1.78 -8.81 10.72
C MET A 156 2.66 -9.89 11.36
N ALA A 157 3.95 -9.61 11.52
CA ALA A 157 4.86 -10.50 12.26
C ALA A 157 4.41 -10.68 13.72
N LYS A 158 4.13 -9.58 14.42
CA LYS A 158 3.60 -9.60 15.79
C LYS A 158 2.23 -10.27 15.94
N SER A 159 1.43 -10.26 14.89
CA SER A 159 0.14 -10.98 14.84
C SER A 159 0.28 -12.47 14.53
N GLY A 160 1.51 -13.01 14.49
CA GLY A 160 1.77 -14.43 14.26
C GLY A 160 1.60 -14.89 12.80
N MET A 161 1.65 -13.96 11.83
CA MET A 161 1.60 -14.34 10.42
C MET A 161 2.82 -15.19 10.05
N ASN A 162 2.61 -16.29 9.32
CA ASN A 162 3.71 -17.13 8.87
C ASN A 162 4.75 -16.32 8.05
N PRO A 163 6.06 -16.41 8.36
CA PRO A 163 7.10 -15.64 7.67
C PRO A 163 7.14 -15.82 6.16
N LYS A 164 6.89 -17.02 5.65
CA LYS A 164 6.82 -17.29 4.22
C LYS A 164 5.62 -16.66 3.54
N THR A 165 4.48 -16.64 4.23
CA THR A 165 3.28 -15.93 3.76
C THR A 165 3.52 -14.43 3.70
N LEU A 166 4.11 -13.86 4.76
CA LEU A 166 4.45 -12.45 4.82
C LEU A 166 5.48 -12.08 3.74
N GLN A 167 6.52 -12.91 3.54
CA GLN A 167 7.49 -12.74 2.46
C GLN A 167 6.81 -12.61 1.08
N LYS A 168 5.89 -13.54 0.78
CA LYS A 168 5.14 -13.53 -0.50
C LYS A 168 4.29 -12.28 -0.67
N ILE A 169 3.52 -11.90 0.35
CA ILE A 169 2.66 -10.72 0.32
C ILE A 169 3.49 -9.44 0.13
N MET A 170 4.61 -9.34 0.84
CA MET A 170 5.52 -8.20 0.75
C MET A 170 6.34 -8.17 -0.56
N GLY A 171 6.50 -9.31 -1.24
CA GLY A 171 7.34 -9.41 -2.44
C GLY A 171 8.83 -9.28 -2.13
N HIS A 172 9.27 -9.75 -0.95
CA HIS A 172 10.68 -9.75 -0.60
C HIS A 172 11.38 -10.94 -1.28
N SER A 173 12.43 -10.67 -2.04
CA SER A 173 13.25 -11.71 -2.70
C SER A 173 14.01 -12.56 -1.68
N ASP A 174 14.49 -11.94 -0.61
CA ASP A 174 15.19 -12.61 0.48
C ASP A 174 14.29 -12.72 1.72
N ILE A 175 14.17 -13.94 2.26
CA ILE A 175 13.43 -14.21 3.49
C ILE A 175 14.05 -13.50 4.70
N GLY A 176 15.37 -13.28 4.70
CA GLY A 176 16.10 -12.57 5.76
C GLY A 176 15.52 -11.19 6.01
N VAL A 177 15.10 -10.46 4.96
CA VAL A 177 14.44 -9.16 5.08
C VAL A 177 13.15 -9.25 5.88
N THR A 178 12.38 -10.32 5.69
CA THR A 178 11.16 -10.56 6.45
C THR A 178 11.47 -11.03 7.86
N LEU A 179 12.40 -11.96 8.03
CA LEU A 179 12.77 -12.52 9.33
C LEU A 179 13.35 -11.46 10.27
N ASN A 180 14.06 -10.47 9.76
CA ASN A 180 14.55 -9.34 10.57
C ASN A 180 13.42 -8.59 11.29
N THR A 181 12.19 -8.68 10.81
CA THR A 181 11.00 -8.10 11.47
C THR A 181 10.55 -8.94 12.67
N TYR A 182 10.86 -10.23 12.69
CA TYR A 182 10.53 -11.17 13.78
C TYR A 182 11.59 -11.16 14.89
N THR A 183 12.78 -10.61 14.66
CA THR A 183 13.84 -10.54 15.68
C THR A 183 13.57 -9.51 16.77
N HIS A 184 12.54 -8.68 16.63
CA HIS A 184 12.12 -7.70 17.63
C HIS A 184 10.99 -8.22 18.54
N LEU A 185 10.81 -9.55 18.64
CA LEU A 185 9.93 -10.17 19.61
C LEU A 185 10.55 -9.99 20.99
N ASP A 186 9.82 -9.39 21.91
CA ASP A 186 10.21 -9.30 23.31
C ASP A 186 9.82 -10.59 24.07
N PHE A 187 10.23 -10.67 25.33
CA PHE A 187 9.97 -11.86 26.15
C PHE A 187 8.46 -12.11 26.35
N ASP A 188 7.65 -11.07 26.40
CA ASP A 188 6.19 -11.16 26.56
C ASP A 188 5.55 -11.75 25.31
N ASP A 189 6.04 -11.38 24.11
CA ASP A 189 5.63 -11.97 22.83
C ASP A 189 5.93 -13.49 22.82
N ILE A 190 7.13 -13.90 23.26
CA ILE A 190 7.55 -15.32 23.36
C ILE A 190 6.64 -16.09 24.32
N GLN A 191 6.35 -15.52 25.50
CA GLN A 191 5.47 -16.16 26.50
C GLN A 191 4.04 -16.35 25.96
N LYS A 192 3.53 -15.37 25.24
CA LYS A 192 2.21 -15.43 24.62
C LYS A 192 2.13 -16.55 23.57
N GLU A 193 3.12 -16.58 22.68
CA GLU A 193 3.19 -17.59 21.61
C GLU A 193 3.31 -19.01 22.18
N MET A 194 4.15 -19.21 23.21
CA MET A 194 4.26 -20.49 23.92
C MET A 194 2.90 -20.95 24.49
N LYS A 195 2.15 -20.05 25.12
CA LYS A 195 0.82 -20.37 25.67
C LYS A 195 -0.17 -20.73 24.57
N GLU A 196 -0.16 -20.02 23.44
CA GLU A 196 -1.07 -20.29 22.31
C GLU A 196 -0.77 -21.63 21.64
N VAL A 197 0.51 -22.01 21.50
CA VAL A 197 0.92 -23.28 20.90
C VAL A 197 0.63 -24.47 21.82
N CYS A 198 0.87 -24.32 23.12
CA CYS A 198 0.65 -25.40 24.11
C CYS A 198 -0.85 -25.64 24.43
N ASN A 199 -1.73 -24.69 24.09
CA ASN A 199 -3.18 -24.81 24.34
C ASN A 199 -3.99 -25.24 23.09
N ARG A 200 -3.31 -25.61 22.00
CA ARG A 200 -3.90 -26.22 20.81
C ARG A 200 -3.86 -27.74 20.90
#